data_c578ec7f29cc113692f9c705ea1b7214
#
_entry.id   c578ec7f29cc113692f9c705ea1b7214
#
_cell.length_a   1.000
_cell.length_b   1.000
_cell.length_c   1.000
_cell.angle_alpha   90.00
_cell.angle_beta   90.00
_cell.angle_gamma   90.00
#
_symmetry.space_group_name_H-M   'P 1'
#
loop_
_entity.id
_entity.type
_entity.pdbx_description
1 polymer ?
#
loop_
_entity_poly.entity_id
_entity_poly.type
_entity_poly.pdbx_seq_one_letter_code
_entity_poly.pdbx_strand_id
1 'polypeptide(L)'
;MKARPMMDRLEAVFDIVPHAEAIADIGTDHGYLAVELIVRGKAKRVIAGDVHKGPLESAKSYVTSRGLSNVIDCRLGDGLQVTKKGELNGAICCGMGGFLMRDIVEEGPEPLEFYVLQPQNGQAELRQYMVEKGYRIVKEIIVKLSLIHISEPTRRVVIS
;
A
#
# COMPACT_ATOMS: atom_id res chain seq x y z
N MET A 1 -25.64 4.64 -2.55
CA MET A 1 -24.92 4.31 -3.77
C MET A 1 -23.88 3.26 -3.51
N LYS A 2 -23.81 2.26 -4.33
CA LYS A 2 -22.83 1.20 -4.14
C LYS A 2 -21.43 1.65 -4.49
N ALA A 3 -20.46 1.08 -3.79
CA ALA A 3 -19.07 1.25 -4.16
C ALA A 3 -18.85 0.63 -5.54
N ARG A 4 -17.94 1.22 -6.29
CA ARG A 4 -17.57 0.65 -7.57
C ARG A 4 -16.89 -0.70 -7.32
N PRO A 5 -17.26 -1.73 -8.05
CA PRO A 5 -16.62 -3.03 -7.89
C PRO A 5 -15.14 -2.93 -8.24
N MET A 6 -14.30 -3.54 -7.41
CA MET A 6 -12.89 -3.66 -7.72
C MET A 6 -12.67 -4.90 -8.57
N MET A 7 -11.59 -4.88 -9.35
CA MET A 7 -11.17 -6.07 -10.06
C MET A 7 -10.70 -7.13 -9.06
N ASP A 8 -10.82 -8.38 -9.45
CA ASP A 8 -10.46 -9.50 -8.56
C ASP A 8 -9.09 -9.37 -7.96
N ARG A 9 -8.13 -8.85 -8.72
CA ARG A 9 -6.77 -8.69 -8.23
C ARG A 9 -6.69 -7.68 -7.11
N LEU A 10 -7.39 -6.56 -7.26
CA LEU A 10 -7.41 -5.54 -6.22
C LEU A 10 -8.16 -6.03 -4.99
N GLU A 11 -9.20 -6.82 -5.19
CA GLU A 11 -9.94 -7.41 -4.09
C GLU A 11 -9.03 -8.35 -3.28
N ALA A 12 -8.24 -9.16 -3.96
CA ALA A 12 -7.30 -10.05 -3.30
C ALA A 12 -6.25 -9.26 -2.50
N VAL A 13 -5.76 -8.17 -3.07
CA VAL A 13 -4.84 -7.29 -2.35
C VAL A 13 -5.53 -6.68 -1.14
N PHE A 14 -6.73 -6.18 -1.32
CA PHE A 14 -7.50 -5.59 -0.22
C PHE A 14 -7.61 -6.55 0.96
N ASP A 15 -7.90 -7.80 0.67
CA ASP A 15 -8.14 -8.80 1.71
C ASP A 15 -6.93 -9.03 2.60
N ILE A 16 -5.72 -8.87 2.07
CA ILE A 16 -4.51 -9.15 2.84
C ILE A 16 -3.91 -7.90 3.48
N VAL A 17 -4.48 -6.74 3.26
CA VAL A 17 -3.99 -5.50 3.89
C VAL A 17 -4.41 -5.48 5.35
N PRO A 18 -3.48 -5.28 6.27
CA PRO A 18 -3.85 -5.16 7.69
C PRO A 18 -4.63 -3.86 7.93
N HIS A 19 -5.48 -3.87 8.94
CA HIS A 19 -6.13 -2.65 9.40
C HIS A 19 -5.08 -1.71 9.97
N ALA A 20 -5.15 -0.44 9.66
CA ALA A 20 -4.20 0.54 10.16
C ALA A 20 -4.80 1.93 10.11
N GLU A 21 -4.18 2.84 10.84
CA GLU A 21 -4.64 4.23 10.89
C GLU A 21 -4.41 4.92 9.55
N ALA A 22 -3.21 4.79 9.00
CA ALA A 22 -2.83 5.50 7.78
C ALA A 22 -2.02 4.58 6.87
N ILE A 23 -2.44 4.47 5.61
CA ILE A 23 -1.84 3.57 4.62
C ILE A 23 -1.60 4.37 3.33
N ALA A 24 -0.46 4.12 2.69
CA ALA A 24 -0.19 4.69 1.37
C ALA A 24 -0.55 3.67 0.29
N ASP A 25 -1.18 4.13 -0.76
CA ASP A 25 -1.45 3.37 -1.96
C ASP A 25 -0.57 3.96 -3.06
N ILE A 26 0.57 3.34 -3.32
CA ILE A 26 1.57 3.86 -4.25
C ILE A 26 1.34 3.26 -5.62
N GLY A 27 1.23 4.14 -6.62
CA GLY A 27 0.75 3.75 -7.94
C GLY A 27 -0.76 3.58 -7.89
N THR A 28 -1.43 4.56 -7.29
CA THR A 28 -2.86 4.47 -7.00
C THR A 28 -3.73 4.33 -8.24
N ASP A 29 -3.20 4.77 -9.38
CA ASP A 29 -3.88 4.72 -10.65
C ASP A 29 -5.22 5.45 -10.58
N HIS A 30 -6.36 4.74 -10.61
CA HIS A 30 -7.67 5.39 -10.57
C HIS A 30 -8.24 5.59 -9.17
N GLY A 31 -7.48 5.21 -8.14
CA GLY A 31 -7.90 5.43 -6.76
C GLY A 31 -8.89 4.43 -6.21
N TYR A 32 -9.16 3.36 -6.93
CA TYR A 32 -10.17 2.39 -6.50
C TYR A 32 -9.82 1.72 -5.18
N LEU A 33 -8.58 1.26 -5.04
CA LEU A 33 -8.16 0.61 -3.81
C LEU A 33 -8.16 1.60 -2.64
N ALA A 34 -7.67 2.81 -2.88
CA ALA A 34 -7.63 3.84 -1.85
C ALA A 34 -9.03 4.09 -1.28
N VAL A 35 -10.02 4.22 -2.15
CA VAL A 35 -11.40 4.45 -1.73
C VAL A 35 -11.92 3.25 -0.94
N GLU A 36 -11.68 2.03 -1.42
CA GLU A 36 -12.17 0.85 -0.72
C GLU A 36 -11.54 0.69 0.66
N LEU A 37 -10.27 1.06 0.82
CA LEU A 37 -9.63 1.00 2.13
C LEU A 37 -10.38 1.86 3.14
N ILE A 38 -10.85 3.01 2.74
CA ILE A 38 -11.61 3.90 3.62
C ILE A 38 -13.05 3.39 3.81
N VAL A 39 -13.73 3.13 2.70
CA VAL A 39 -15.15 2.76 2.73
C VAL A 39 -15.38 1.49 3.53
N ARG A 40 -14.48 0.53 3.42
CA ARG A 40 -14.61 -0.75 4.09
C ARG A 40 -13.85 -0.82 5.42
N GLY A 41 -13.34 0.30 5.89
CA GLY A 41 -12.81 0.42 7.23
C GLY A 41 -11.43 -0.14 7.49
N LYS A 42 -10.63 -0.39 6.46
CA LYS A 42 -9.26 -0.87 6.65
C LYS A 42 -8.32 0.22 7.08
N ALA A 43 -8.57 1.45 6.65
CA ALA A 43 -7.75 2.60 6.99
C ALA A 43 -8.64 3.79 7.33
N LYS A 44 -8.14 4.68 8.15
CA LYS A 44 -8.82 5.94 8.45
C LYS A 44 -8.34 7.06 7.56
N ARG A 45 -7.10 6.98 7.10
CA ARG A 45 -6.53 7.94 6.17
C ARG A 45 -5.70 7.17 5.14
N VAL A 46 -5.72 7.67 3.90
CA VAL A 46 -4.93 7.09 2.82
C VAL A 46 -4.18 8.20 2.10
N ILE A 47 -2.92 7.94 1.79
CA ILE A 47 -2.16 8.78 0.87
C ILE A 47 -2.09 8.02 -0.43
N ALA A 48 -2.71 8.58 -1.46
CA ALA A 48 -2.75 7.96 -2.78
C ALA A 48 -1.73 8.65 -3.66
N GLY A 49 -0.65 7.95 -3.98
CA GLY A 49 0.45 8.53 -4.75
C GLY A 49 0.54 7.97 -6.14
N ASP A 50 0.96 8.80 -7.07
CA ASP A 50 1.27 8.35 -8.43
C ASP A 50 2.30 9.27 -9.04
N VAL A 51 3.15 8.70 -9.88
CA VAL A 51 4.16 9.47 -10.59
C VAL A 51 3.59 10.06 -11.87
N HIS A 52 2.46 9.54 -12.32
CA HIS A 52 1.84 9.98 -13.57
C HIS A 52 0.65 10.89 -13.29
N LYS A 53 0.66 12.04 -13.94
CA LYS A 53 -0.35 13.07 -13.70
C LYS A 53 -1.75 12.63 -14.10
N GLY A 54 -1.89 11.96 -15.25
CA GLY A 54 -3.20 11.52 -15.74
C GLY A 54 -3.90 10.59 -14.77
N PRO A 55 -3.28 9.46 -14.40
CA PRO A 55 -3.87 8.57 -13.43
C PRO A 55 -4.16 9.25 -12.10
N LEU A 56 -3.28 10.14 -11.64
CA LEU A 56 -3.51 10.82 -10.37
C LEU A 56 -4.73 11.74 -10.45
N GLU A 57 -4.91 12.44 -11.57
CA GLU A 57 -6.09 13.29 -11.75
C GLU A 57 -7.37 12.46 -11.76
N SER A 58 -7.30 11.28 -12.38
CA SER A 58 -8.42 10.35 -12.36
C SER A 58 -8.74 9.92 -10.93
N ALA A 59 -7.71 9.61 -10.15
CA ALA A 59 -7.89 9.23 -8.75
C ALA A 59 -8.51 10.38 -7.95
N LYS A 60 -8.04 11.60 -8.15
CA LYS A 60 -8.60 12.77 -7.46
C LYS A 60 -10.08 12.94 -7.78
N SER A 61 -10.45 12.80 -9.05
CA SER A 61 -11.84 12.93 -9.45
C SER A 61 -12.72 11.87 -8.80
N TYR A 62 -12.23 10.65 -8.77
CA TYR A 62 -12.98 9.56 -8.14
C TYR A 62 -13.16 9.79 -6.65
N VAL A 63 -12.07 10.14 -5.97
CA VAL A 63 -12.08 10.43 -4.54
C VAL A 63 -13.06 11.55 -4.21
N THR A 64 -13.02 12.62 -5.01
CA THR A 64 -13.92 13.75 -4.83
C THR A 64 -15.38 13.34 -5.04
N SER A 65 -15.63 12.54 -6.07
CA SER A 65 -16.99 12.08 -6.37
C SER A 65 -17.58 11.22 -5.26
N ARG A 66 -16.72 10.58 -4.48
CA ARG A 66 -17.12 9.74 -3.35
C ARG A 66 -17.14 10.51 -2.03
N GLY A 67 -16.83 11.81 -2.05
CA GLY A 67 -16.85 12.62 -0.84
C GLY A 67 -15.74 12.31 0.14
N LEU A 68 -14.59 11.81 -0.34
CA LEU A 68 -13.53 11.34 0.55
C LEU A 68 -12.27 12.20 0.51
N SER A 69 -12.34 13.39 -0.05
CA SER A 69 -11.17 14.27 -0.19
C SER A 69 -10.53 14.66 1.14
N ASN A 70 -11.27 14.59 2.23
CA ASN A 70 -10.75 14.94 3.54
C ASN A 70 -9.99 13.78 4.22
N VAL A 71 -10.10 12.57 3.69
CA VAL A 71 -9.40 11.40 4.27
C VAL A 71 -8.50 10.69 3.28
N ILE A 72 -8.56 11.04 1.99
CA ILE A 72 -7.64 10.52 0.98
C ILE A 72 -6.91 11.70 0.36
N ASP A 73 -5.60 11.71 0.52
CA ASP A 73 -4.74 12.78 0.00
C ASP A 73 -4.00 12.25 -1.22
N CYS A 74 -4.31 12.79 -2.40
CA CYS A 74 -3.70 12.37 -3.65
C CYS A 74 -2.46 13.23 -3.91
N ARG A 75 -1.31 12.58 -4.10
CA ARG A 75 -0.03 13.28 -4.26
C ARG A 75 0.72 12.83 -5.49
N LEU A 76 1.17 13.78 -6.27
CA LEU A 76 2.00 13.51 -7.44
C LEU A 76 3.46 13.41 -7.02
N GLY A 77 4.13 12.34 -7.39
CA GLY A 77 5.55 12.20 -7.08
C GLY A 77 6.01 10.76 -7.14
N ASP A 78 7.26 10.56 -6.76
CA ASP A 78 7.95 9.30 -6.92
C ASP A 78 7.85 8.44 -5.65
N GLY A 79 7.06 7.40 -5.73
CA GLY A 79 6.98 6.40 -4.68
C GLY A 79 6.64 6.98 -3.32
N LEU A 80 7.34 6.53 -2.31
CA LEU A 80 7.11 6.98 -0.93
C LEU A 80 7.76 8.33 -0.63
N GLN A 81 8.45 8.91 -1.59
CA GLN A 81 9.01 10.25 -1.41
C GLN A 81 7.92 11.31 -1.26
N VAL A 82 6.69 11.00 -1.66
CA VAL A 82 5.55 11.89 -1.45
C VAL A 82 5.09 11.94 0.00
N THR A 83 5.65 11.11 0.86
CA THR A 83 5.21 10.99 2.26
C THR A 83 6.28 11.51 3.21
N LYS A 84 5.88 11.70 4.45
CA LYS A 84 6.78 12.19 5.50
C LYS A 84 6.90 11.18 6.61
N LYS A 85 8.00 11.29 7.35
CA LYS A 85 8.21 10.49 8.53
C LYS A 85 7.04 10.63 9.49
N GLY A 86 6.56 9.52 9.99
CA GLY A 86 5.47 9.51 10.96
C GLY A 86 4.08 9.60 10.37
N GLU A 87 3.94 9.69 9.05
CA GLU A 87 2.63 9.80 8.43
C GLU A 87 1.89 8.46 8.29
N LEU A 88 2.64 7.37 8.18
CA LEU A 88 2.06 6.10 7.72
C LEU A 88 2.38 4.94 8.64
N ASN A 89 1.47 3.99 8.69
CA ASN A 89 1.76 2.67 9.27
C ASN A 89 2.27 1.70 8.21
N GLY A 90 1.71 1.76 7.02
CA GLY A 90 2.09 0.83 5.98
C GLY A 90 1.88 1.38 4.58
N ALA A 91 2.33 0.61 3.59
CA ALA A 91 2.21 1.00 2.19
C ALA A 91 1.88 -0.20 1.32
N ILE A 92 1.16 0.07 0.25
CA ILE A 92 0.77 -0.93 -0.74
C ILE A 92 1.35 -0.53 -2.08
N CYS A 93 1.95 -1.49 -2.79
CA CYS A 93 2.47 -1.30 -4.13
C CYS A 93 2.08 -2.50 -4.98
N CYS A 94 1.37 -2.28 -6.06
CA CYS A 94 0.91 -3.36 -6.92
C CYS A 94 1.24 -3.08 -8.38
N GLY A 95 1.51 -4.14 -9.13
CA GLY A 95 1.61 -4.05 -10.58
C GLY A 95 2.88 -3.44 -11.11
N MET A 96 3.93 -3.39 -10.31
CA MET A 96 5.22 -2.88 -10.71
C MET A 96 6.26 -3.98 -10.65
N GLY A 97 7.43 -3.75 -11.24
CA GLY A 97 8.54 -4.69 -11.12
C GLY A 97 9.12 -4.68 -9.72
N GLY A 98 9.69 -5.81 -9.33
CA GLY A 98 10.28 -5.95 -8.00
C GLY A 98 11.43 -4.99 -7.73
N PHE A 99 12.23 -4.68 -8.75
CA PHE A 99 13.34 -3.75 -8.57
C PHE A 99 12.83 -2.33 -8.31
N LEU A 100 11.76 -1.93 -8.97
CA LEU A 100 11.17 -0.63 -8.71
C LEU A 100 10.58 -0.57 -7.30
N MET A 101 9.91 -1.64 -6.88
CA MET A 101 9.36 -1.71 -5.52
C MET A 101 10.47 -1.63 -4.48
N ARG A 102 11.59 -2.28 -4.73
CA ARG A 102 12.74 -2.19 -3.85
C ARG A 102 13.21 -0.74 -3.70
N ASP A 103 13.30 -0.04 -4.82
CA ASP A 103 13.71 1.36 -4.79
C ASP A 103 12.72 2.22 -4.03
N ILE A 104 11.43 1.95 -4.20
CA ILE A 104 10.38 2.69 -3.49
C ILE A 104 10.53 2.49 -1.98
N VAL A 105 10.76 1.28 -1.54
CA VAL A 105 10.96 1.00 -0.12
C VAL A 105 12.24 1.67 0.39
N GLU A 106 13.31 1.54 -0.38
CA GLU A 106 14.61 2.08 0.03
C GLU A 106 14.59 3.59 0.15
N GLU A 107 13.91 4.27 -0.76
CA GLU A 107 13.90 5.72 -0.83
C GLU A 107 12.80 6.37 0.03
N GLY A 108 12.01 5.59 0.71
CA GLY A 108 11.01 6.13 1.62
C GLY A 108 11.64 6.81 2.81
N PRO A 109 10.93 7.74 3.46
CA PRO A 109 11.50 8.54 4.55
C PRO A 109 11.77 7.75 5.82
N GLU A 110 11.17 6.58 5.96
CA GLU A 110 11.38 5.71 7.14
C GLU A 110 10.92 4.30 6.83
N PRO A 111 11.41 3.30 7.55
CA PRO A 111 10.84 1.96 7.46
C PRO A 111 9.42 1.97 8.04
N LEU A 112 8.50 1.32 7.36
CA LEU A 112 7.13 1.25 7.81
C LEU A 112 6.87 -0.07 8.54
N GLU A 113 5.75 -0.14 9.25
CA GLU A 113 5.39 -1.35 10.00
C GLU A 113 5.10 -2.52 9.06
N PHE A 114 4.52 -2.22 7.89
CA PHE A 114 4.26 -3.28 6.92
C PHE A 114 4.27 -2.74 5.50
N TYR A 115 4.49 -3.66 4.57
CA TYR A 115 4.34 -3.38 3.14
C TYR A 115 3.54 -4.52 2.52
N VAL A 116 2.66 -4.18 1.59
CA VAL A 116 1.96 -5.16 0.77
C VAL A 116 2.43 -4.94 -0.66
N LEU A 117 3.17 -5.91 -1.18
CA LEU A 117 3.85 -5.77 -2.46
C LEU A 117 3.38 -6.85 -3.41
N GLN A 118 2.97 -6.46 -4.60
CA GLN A 118 2.57 -7.39 -5.64
C GLN A 118 3.40 -7.14 -6.90
N PRO A 119 4.61 -7.72 -6.95
CA PRO A 119 5.51 -7.49 -8.08
C PRO A 119 5.11 -8.32 -9.30
N GLN A 120 5.31 -7.75 -10.48
CA GLN A 120 5.09 -8.45 -11.74
C GLN A 120 6.27 -9.33 -12.09
N ASN A 121 7.44 -9.03 -11.56
CA ASN A 121 8.67 -9.78 -11.78
C ASN A 121 9.64 -9.47 -10.65
N GLY A 122 10.79 -10.14 -10.64
CA GLY A 122 11.81 -9.86 -9.62
C GLY A 122 11.40 -10.25 -8.21
N GLN A 123 10.51 -11.24 -8.06
CA GLN A 123 10.00 -11.63 -6.76
C GLN A 123 11.11 -12.11 -5.83
N ALA A 124 12.03 -12.91 -6.34
CA ALA A 124 13.10 -13.49 -5.50
C ALA A 124 14.00 -12.38 -4.94
N GLU A 125 14.38 -11.45 -5.80
CA GLU A 125 15.24 -10.35 -5.40
C GLU A 125 14.55 -9.44 -4.39
N LEU A 126 13.27 -9.20 -4.60
CA LEU A 126 12.49 -8.36 -3.68
C LEU A 126 12.38 -9.03 -2.31
N ARG A 127 12.12 -10.34 -2.28
CA ARG A 127 12.04 -11.09 -1.03
C ARG A 127 13.35 -11.01 -0.26
N GLN A 128 14.46 -11.24 -0.96
CA GLN A 128 15.77 -11.18 -0.33
C GLN A 128 16.04 -9.81 0.25
N TYR A 129 15.73 -8.77 -0.51
CA TYR A 129 15.91 -7.40 -0.04
C TYR A 129 15.09 -7.13 1.23
N MET A 130 13.83 -7.51 1.24
CA MET A 130 12.96 -7.25 2.37
C MET A 130 13.42 -8.01 3.62
N VAL A 131 13.86 -9.24 3.46
CA VAL A 131 14.39 -10.02 4.58
C VAL A 131 15.65 -9.36 5.14
N GLU A 132 16.53 -8.91 4.27
CA GLU A 132 17.75 -8.23 4.70
C GLU A 132 17.47 -6.93 5.44
N LYS A 133 16.35 -6.31 5.14
CA LYS A 133 15.92 -5.09 5.82
C LYS A 133 15.20 -5.37 7.14
N GLY A 134 15.06 -6.62 7.50
CA GLY A 134 14.46 -7.00 8.76
C GLY A 134 12.99 -7.27 8.74
N TYR A 135 12.42 -7.50 7.55
CA TYR A 135 11.01 -7.82 7.43
C TYR A 135 10.79 -9.31 7.37
N ARG A 136 9.69 -9.74 7.95
CA ARG A 136 9.24 -11.12 7.84
C ARG A 136 8.29 -11.20 6.66
N ILE A 137 8.55 -12.12 5.74
CA ILE A 137 7.68 -12.33 4.59
C ILE A 137 6.54 -13.23 4.98
N VAL A 138 5.32 -12.77 4.68
CA VAL A 138 4.11 -13.53 4.91
C VAL A 138 3.36 -13.59 3.60
N LYS A 139 2.96 -14.79 3.23
CA LYS A 139 2.13 -14.97 2.06
C LYS A 139 0.71 -15.12 2.49
N GLU A 140 -0.19 -14.60 1.69
CA GLU A 140 -1.61 -14.80 1.90
C GLU A 140 -1.99 -14.51 3.33
N ILE A 141 -2.63 -15.37 3.97
CA ILE A 141 -3.31 -15.17 5.22
C ILE A 141 -2.44 -14.53 6.28
N ILE A 142 -2.49 -13.27 6.32
CA ILE A 142 -1.75 -12.45 7.24
C ILE A 142 -2.11 -12.72 8.68
N VAL A 143 -3.31 -13.17 8.88
CA VAL A 143 -3.82 -13.45 10.19
C VAL A 143 -2.83 -14.18 11.07
N LYS A 144 -2.03 -15.04 10.48
CA LYS A 144 -1.08 -15.83 11.24
C LYS A 144 0.03 -15.03 11.86
N LEU A 145 0.20 -13.82 11.41
CA LEU A 145 1.28 -12.98 11.95
C LEU A 145 1.09 -12.66 13.40
N SER A 146 -0.15 -12.38 13.79
CA SER A 146 -0.42 -11.99 15.15
C SER A 146 -0.11 -13.09 16.13
N LEU A 147 -0.01 -14.33 15.67
CA LEU A 147 0.26 -15.46 16.53
C LEU A 147 1.75 -15.74 16.69
N ILE A 148 2.55 -15.17 15.84
CA ILE A 148 3.97 -15.49 15.81
C ILE A 148 4.78 -14.57 16.67
N HIS A 149 4.38 -13.33 16.71
CA HIS A 149 5.20 -12.35 17.32
C HIS A 149 4.74 -11.99 18.71
N ILE A 150 5.65 -11.90 19.61
CA ILE A 150 5.32 -11.81 20.99
C ILE A 150 5.85 -10.57 21.66
N SER A 151 7.10 -10.29 21.49
CA SER A 151 7.76 -9.37 22.39
C SER A 151 7.99 -7.99 21.82
N GLU A 152 7.98 -7.81 20.52
CA GLU A 152 8.28 -6.51 19.94
C GLU A 152 7.59 -6.35 18.61
N PRO A 153 7.43 -5.11 18.17
CA PRO A 153 6.81 -4.87 16.87
C PRO A 153 7.56 -5.61 15.78
N THR A 154 6.85 -6.39 15.02
CA THR A 154 7.43 -7.12 13.92
C THR A 154 7.06 -6.43 12.64
N ARG A 155 8.07 -6.05 11.87
CA ARG A 155 7.85 -5.51 10.55
C ARG A 155 7.45 -6.63 9.62
N ARG A 156 6.42 -6.39 8.85
CA ARG A 156 5.83 -7.41 8.02
C ARG A 156 5.77 -7.00 6.57
N VAL A 157 5.94 -7.95 5.68
CA VAL A 157 5.75 -7.71 4.26
C VAL A 157 4.99 -8.86 3.65
N VAL A 158 4.03 -8.54 2.83
CA VAL A 158 3.30 -9.52 2.04
C VAL A 158 3.78 -9.36 0.60
N ILE A 159 4.25 -10.44 0.03
CA ILE A 159 4.64 -10.45 -1.37
C ILE A 159 3.77 -11.48 -2.05
N SER A 160 2.89 -10.99 -2.87
CA SER A 160 1.86 -11.81 -3.51
C SER A 160 2.34 -12.31 -4.88
#